data_b863b5965dc88455fe672e4c8b74a687
#
_entry.id   b863b5965dc88455fe672e4c8b74a687
#
_cell.length_a   1.000
_cell.length_b   1.000
_cell.length_c   1.000
_cell.angle_alpha   90.00
_cell.angle_beta   90.00
_cell.angle_gamma   90.00
#
_symmetry.space_group_name_H-M   'P 1'
#
loop_
_entity.id
_entity.type
_entity.pdbx_description
1 polymer ?
#
loop_
_entity_poly.entity_id
_entity_poly.type
_entity_poly.pdbx_seq_one_letter_code
_entity_poly.pdbx_strand_id
1 'polypeptide(L)'
;MAQRIILAFDKFKGSLSSAQVAEAFARGWRCVVPDSDISIVPIADGGDGLLGALSSHLGAKSHDVVAHDPLGNTITTHYATSGDTAIIEMAQVSGLALLNAEERNPLLTSSYGLGEVMRDALSRGAKSMILGIGGSATNDCGMGMLEALGYRFYDAEGEVLEASGDAMCRVARIDVANVDARLSECDIVVASDVDNVLYGERGAAWVYAPQKGATPAMVEALDEGMRRFAKVVGGEWHNVAGAGAAGGLGYALMALLGATLKSGIELVLDTVGFDAMLDDAELVVTGEGRIDRQTLMGKGPAGVLRRARSKGVPVIALGGTVEWCEELASSGFERIYEATPEGMALDEAMQQTTAQQNICHAAMRIAREWLLLHS
;
A
#
# COMPACT_ATOMS: atom_id res chain seq x y z
N MET A 1 9.73 7.58 -35.79
CA MET A 1 8.54 7.59 -34.91
C MET A 1 8.99 8.08 -33.55
N ALA A 2 8.14 8.77 -32.79
CA ALA A 2 8.48 9.15 -31.42
C ALA A 2 8.67 7.90 -30.58
N GLN A 3 9.74 7.82 -29.80
CA GLN A 3 9.95 6.68 -28.88
C GLN A 3 8.88 6.68 -27.80
N ARG A 4 8.19 5.55 -27.63
CA ARG A 4 7.18 5.39 -26.58
C ARG A 4 7.78 4.74 -25.34
N ILE A 5 7.76 5.50 -24.24
CA ILE A 5 8.39 5.12 -22.97
C ILE A 5 7.37 5.18 -21.85
N ILE A 6 7.35 4.16 -21.01
CA ILE A 6 6.56 4.14 -19.79
C ILE A 6 7.49 4.36 -18.60
N LEU A 7 7.16 5.34 -17.76
CA LEU A 7 7.82 5.59 -16.48
C LEU A 7 6.94 5.10 -15.34
N ALA A 8 7.35 4.02 -14.68
CA ALA A 8 6.61 3.36 -13.62
C ALA A 8 7.46 3.28 -12.34
N PHE A 9 7.60 4.43 -11.66
CA PHE A 9 8.41 4.54 -10.45
C PHE A 9 7.58 4.41 -9.19
N ASP A 10 8.14 3.75 -8.17
CA ASP A 10 7.70 3.90 -6.79
C ASP A 10 8.29 5.17 -6.18
N LYS A 11 7.77 5.59 -5.02
CA LYS A 11 8.31 6.72 -4.26
C LYS A 11 9.74 6.46 -3.82
N PHE A 12 10.56 7.51 -3.82
CA PHE A 12 11.87 7.49 -3.17
C PHE A 12 11.65 7.91 -1.71
N LYS A 13 11.43 6.90 -0.86
CA LYS A 13 10.98 7.07 0.52
C LYS A 13 11.80 8.11 1.30
N GLY A 14 11.12 9.09 1.89
CA GLY A 14 11.75 10.19 2.63
C GLY A 14 12.32 11.31 1.77
N SER A 15 12.18 11.22 0.42
CA SER A 15 12.72 12.22 -0.52
C SER A 15 11.67 12.69 -1.53
N LEU A 16 11.20 11.83 -2.44
CA LEU A 16 10.31 12.19 -3.55
C LEU A 16 9.11 11.26 -3.66
N SER A 17 7.94 11.80 -4.02
CA SER A 17 6.80 11.00 -4.45
C SER A 17 7.07 10.32 -5.81
N SER A 18 6.33 9.26 -6.14
CA SER A 18 6.47 8.55 -7.42
C SER A 18 6.28 9.48 -8.62
N ALA A 19 5.33 10.40 -8.55
CA ALA A 19 5.11 11.41 -9.59
C ALA A 19 6.31 12.36 -9.75
N GLN A 20 6.89 12.86 -8.65
CA GLN A 20 8.07 13.73 -8.68
C GLN A 20 9.29 13.03 -9.26
N VAL A 21 9.48 11.73 -8.98
CA VAL A 21 10.55 10.91 -9.57
C VAL A 21 10.35 10.81 -11.08
N ALA A 22 9.15 10.42 -11.52
CA ALA A 22 8.83 10.26 -12.93
C ALA A 22 8.95 11.58 -13.71
N GLU A 23 8.49 12.69 -13.16
CA GLU A 23 8.63 14.01 -13.77
C GLU A 23 10.11 14.45 -13.90
N ALA A 24 10.92 14.20 -12.85
CA ALA A 24 12.36 14.53 -12.89
C ALA A 24 13.07 13.69 -13.95
N PHE A 25 12.74 12.40 -14.06
CA PHE A 25 13.25 11.52 -15.10
C PHE A 25 12.82 11.98 -16.50
N ALA A 26 11.53 12.26 -16.69
CA ALA A 26 10.98 12.71 -17.97
C ALA A 26 11.67 14.01 -18.47
N ARG A 27 11.92 14.98 -17.58
CA ARG A 27 12.69 16.20 -17.92
C ARG A 27 14.07 15.87 -18.44
N GLY A 28 14.83 15.01 -17.73
CA GLY A 28 16.17 14.60 -18.15
C GLY A 28 16.17 13.84 -19.46
N TRP A 29 15.23 12.91 -19.65
CA TRP A 29 15.10 12.16 -20.89
C TRP A 29 14.83 13.07 -22.10
N ARG A 30 13.88 14.00 -21.97
CA ARG A 30 13.53 14.95 -23.05
C ARG A 30 14.65 15.94 -23.40
N CYS A 31 15.63 16.15 -22.52
CA CYS A 31 16.83 16.91 -22.88
C CYS A 31 17.67 16.21 -23.97
N VAL A 32 17.55 14.90 -24.12
CA VAL A 32 18.29 14.06 -25.08
C VAL A 32 17.38 13.61 -26.22
N VAL A 33 16.14 13.26 -25.93
CA VAL A 33 15.12 12.77 -26.88
C VAL A 33 13.86 13.65 -26.77
N PRO A 34 13.86 14.86 -27.38
CA PRO A 34 12.76 15.83 -27.18
C PRO A 34 11.38 15.33 -27.61
N ASP A 35 11.34 14.52 -28.68
CA ASP A 35 10.09 14.07 -29.31
C ASP A 35 9.57 12.73 -28.72
N SER A 36 10.10 12.29 -27.55
CA SER A 36 9.65 11.06 -26.91
C SER A 36 8.22 11.19 -26.39
N ASP A 37 7.40 10.16 -26.64
CA ASP A 37 6.08 9.98 -26.06
C ASP A 37 6.24 9.27 -24.71
N ILE A 38 6.06 10.00 -23.61
CA ILE A 38 6.29 9.50 -22.26
C ILE A 38 4.98 9.39 -21.50
N SER A 39 4.61 8.16 -21.15
CA SER A 39 3.50 7.85 -20.25
C SER A 39 4.03 7.67 -18.83
N ILE A 40 3.43 8.39 -17.88
CA ILE A 40 3.78 8.28 -16.46
C ILE A 40 2.71 7.44 -15.77
N VAL A 41 3.15 6.35 -15.14
CA VAL A 41 2.33 5.43 -14.35
C VAL A 41 2.86 5.42 -12.92
N PRO A 42 2.30 6.23 -12.01
CA PRO A 42 2.68 6.14 -10.60
C PRO A 42 2.34 4.75 -10.07
N ILE A 43 3.30 4.11 -9.43
CA ILE A 43 3.10 2.81 -8.79
C ILE A 43 3.21 2.94 -7.27
N ALA A 44 2.59 2.00 -6.58
CA ALA A 44 2.65 1.85 -5.12
C ALA A 44 2.54 0.37 -4.75
N ASP A 45 3.12 0.00 -3.64
CA ASP A 45 3.16 -1.37 -3.12
C ASP A 45 1.96 -1.74 -2.22
N GLY A 46 0.83 -1.00 -2.33
CA GLY A 46 -0.35 -1.24 -1.49
C GLY A 46 -0.27 -0.66 -0.07
N GLY A 47 0.87 -0.05 0.26
CA GLY A 47 1.04 0.75 1.46
C GLY A 47 0.67 2.22 1.23
N ASP A 48 1.38 3.10 1.92
CA ASP A 48 1.28 4.55 1.78
C ASP A 48 1.59 5.00 0.33
N GLY A 49 0.69 5.79 -0.28
CA GLY A 49 0.81 6.30 -1.64
C GLY A 49 -0.13 5.67 -2.69
N LEU A 50 -0.88 4.62 -2.33
CA LEU A 50 -1.85 4.00 -3.22
C LEU A 50 -2.95 4.98 -3.66
N LEU A 51 -3.51 5.74 -2.70
CA LEU A 51 -4.52 6.75 -2.96
C LEU A 51 -4.03 7.79 -3.97
N GLY A 52 -2.80 8.31 -3.77
CA GLY A 52 -2.20 9.29 -4.68
C GLY A 52 -1.94 8.73 -6.08
N ALA A 53 -1.39 7.51 -6.16
CA ALA A 53 -1.10 6.84 -7.42
C ALA A 53 -2.36 6.60 -8.25
N LEU A 54 -3.39 5.99 -7.67
CA LEU A 54 -4.64 5.71 -8.37
C LEU A 54 -5.46 6.96 -8.67
N SER A 55 -5.54 7.91 -7.72
CA SER A 55 -6.33 9.14 -7.90
C SER A 55 -5.82 9.98 -9.06
N SER A 56 -4.50 10.11 -9.17
CA SER A 56 -3.88 10.86 -10.28
C SER A 56 -4.20 10.24 -11.64
N HIS A 57 -4.10 8.92 -11.75
CA HIS A 57 -4.32 8.20 -13.01
C HIS A 57 -5.81 8.18 -13.41
N LEU A 58 -6.69 7.94 -12.45
CA LEU A 58 -8.14 7.82 -12.69
C LEU A 58 -8.87 9.16 -12.73
N GLY A 59 -8.18 10.29 -12.51
CA GLY A 59 -8.81 11.59 -12.36
C GLY A 59 -9.83 11.61 -11.22
N ALA A 60 -9.53 10.89 -10.13
CA ALA A 60 -10.47 10.69 -9.04
C ALA A 60 -10.73 11.98 -8.26
N LYS A 61 -11.98 12.13 -7.80
CA LYS A 61 -12.41 13.28 -6.98
C LYS A 61 -12.12 13.01 -5.51
N SER A 62 -11.38 13.90 -4.87
CA SER A 62 -11.13 13.86 -3.42
C SER A 62 -12.36 14.28 -2.62
N HIS A 63 -12.57 13.63 -1.48
CA HIS A 63 -13.62 13.91 -0.50
C HIS A 63 -13.05 13.99 0.90
N ASP A 64 -13.21 15.12 1.55
CA ASP A 64 -12.90 15.26 2.97
C ASP A 64 -14.00 14.62 3.81
N VAL A 65 -13.60 13.96 4.89
CA VAL A 65 -14.49 13.31 5.86
C VAL A 65 -13.97 13.51 7.27
N VAL A 66 -14.89 13.73 8.21
CA VAL A 66 -14.58 13.77 9.65
C VAL A 66 -14.68 12.34 10.17
N ALA A 67 -13.60 11.87 10.79
CA ALA A 67 -13.48 10.51 11.32
C ALA A 67 -12.64 10.52 12.60
N HIS A 68 -12.45 9.35 13.22
CA HIS A 68 -11.64 9.21 14.42
C HIS A 68 -10.26 8.60 14.11
N ASP A 69 -9.23 9.14 14.74
CA ASP A 69 -7.89 8.60 14.70
C ASP A 69 -7.80 7.26 15.51
N PRO A 70 -6.65 6.57 15.54
CA PRO A 70 -6.54 5.31 16.28
C PRO A 70 -6.84 5.38 17.77
N LEU A 71 -6.79 6.56 18.39
CA LEU A 71 -7.07 6.81 19.82
C LEU A 71 -8.45 7.42 20.07
N GLY A 72 -9.28 7.56 19.04
CA GLY A 72 -10.63 8.11 19.15
C GLY A 72 -10.70 9.64 19.12
N ASN A 73 -9.61 10.34 18.76
CA ASN A 73 -9.67 11.80 18.56
C ASN A 73 -10.28 12.10 17.18
N THR A 74 -11.10 13.15 17.13
CA THR A 74 -11.72 13.59 15.86
C THR A 74 -10.66 14.24 14.97
N ILE A 75 -10.57 13.77 13.72
CA ILE A 75 -9.70 14.33 12.69
C ILE A 75 -10.45 14.55 11.38
N THR A 76 -9.94 15.43 10.53
CA THR A 76 -10.37 15.51 9.13
C THR A 76 -9.37 14.71 8.30
N THR A 77 -9.88 13.74 7.55
CA THR A 77 -9.12 12.91 6.61
C THR A 77 -9.75 12.98 5.23
N HIS A 78 -9.18 12.27 4.27
CA HIS A 78 -9.73 12.25 2.91
C HIS A 78 -9.59 10.86 2.27
N TYR A 79 -10.43 10.62 1.28
CA TYR A 79 -10.38 9.52 0.33
C TYR A 79 -10.77 10.03 -1.06
N ALA A 80 -10.72 9.20 -2.09
CA ALA A 80 -11.09 9.62 -3.43
C ALA A 80 -12.12 8.67 -4.06
N THR A 81 -12.87 9.18 -5.06
CA THR A 81 -13.78 8.37 -5.87
C THR A 81 -13.55 8.57 -7.36
N SER A 82 -13.62 7.49 -8.14
CA SER A 82 -13.69 7.50 -9.58
C SER A 82 -14.89 6.66 -10.02
N GLY A 83 -15.90 7.29 -10.61
CA GLY A 83 -17.19 6.64 -10.82
C GLY A 83 -17.83 6.19 -9.50
N ASP A 84 -18.15 4.91 -9.40
CA ASP A 84 -18.70 4.25 -8.21
C ASP A 84 -17.64 3.50 -7.39
N THR A 85 -16.36 3.69 -7.70
CA THR A 85 -15.23 3.10 -6.96
C THR A 85 -14.63 4.11 -5.98
N ALA A 86 -14.58 3.77 -4.69
CA ALA A 86 -13.87 4.52 -3.66
C ALA A 86 -12.44 3.98 -3.48
N ILE A 87 -11.47 4.87 -3.34
CA ILE A 87 -10.05 4.57 -3.08
C ILE A 87 -9.73 5.11 -1.69
N ILE A 88 -9.41 4.22 -0.77
CA ILE A 88 -9.23 4.53 0.66
C ILE A 88 -7.89 4.01 1.14
N GLU A 89 -7.12 4.85 1.82
CA GLU A 89 -5.91 4.43 2.55
C GLU A 89 -6.17 4.41 4.05
N MET A 90 -6.02 3.25 4.66
CA MET A 90 -6.12 3.09 6.13
C MET A 90 -5.16 4.03 6.88
N ALA A 91 -3.97 4.24 6.37
CA ALA A 91 -2.95 5.08 6.98
C ALA A 91 -3.40 6.54 7.23
N GLN A 92 -4.37 7.03 6.45
CA GLN A 92 -4.89 8.40 6.58
C GLN A 92 -5.79 8.59 7.82
N VAL A 93 -6.28 7.49 8.42
CA VAL A 93 -7.26 7.54 9.51
C VAL A 93 -6.95 6.60 10.66
N SER A 94 -6.27 5.48 10.40
CA SER A 94 -5.89 4.49 11.41
C SER A 94 -4.39 4.14 11.34
N GLY A 95 -3.58 5.11 10.87
CA GLY A 95 -2.15 4.95 10.59
C GLY A 95 -1.24 5.19 11.78
N LEU A 96 -0.09 4.51 11.78
CA LEU A 96 0.95 4.67 12.81
C LEU A 96 1.59 6.06 12.81
N ALA A 97 1.60 6.73 11.65
CA ALA A 97 2.15 8.08 11.50
C ALA A 97 1.29 9.16 12.18
N LEU A 98 0.05 8.85 12.57
CA LEU A 98 -0.83 9.74 13.32
C LEU A 98 -0.50 9.75 14.81
N LEU A 99 0.35 8.82 15.30
CA LEU A 99 0.70 8.65 16.71
C LEU A 99 2.15 9.01 16.96
N ASN A 100 2.38 9.82 18.00
CA ASN A 100 3.71 9.98 18.56
C ASN A 100 4.21 8.67 19.18
N ALA A 101 5.51 8.54 19.39
CA ALA A 101 6.10 7.30 19.91
C ALA A 101 5.52 6.88 21.27
N GLU A 102 5.23 7.86 22.13
CA GLU A 102 4.68 7.68 23.47
C GLU A 102 3.21 7.27 23.49
N GLU A 103 2.49 7.54 22.41
CA GLU A 103 1.06 7.21 22.24
C GLU A 103 0.82 5.81 21.67
N ARG A 104 1.88 5.15 21.20
CA ARG A 104 1.79 3.84 20.56
C ARG A 104 1.50 2.76 21.57
N ASN A 105 0.28 2.24 21.53
CA ASN A 105 -0.15 1.11 22.33
C ASN A 105 -1.25 0.32 21.58
N PRO A 106 -0.92 -0.84 20.98
CA PRO A 106 -1.87 -1.59 20.16
C PRO A 106 -3.04 -2.22 20.92
N LEU A 107 -3.01 -2.21 22.27
CA LEU A 107 -4.18 -2.59 23.06
C LEU A 107 -5.25 -1.49 23.08
N LEU A 108 -4.86 -0.22 22.92
CA LEU A 108 -5.76 0.94 23.02
C LEU A 108 -6.23 1.45 21.65
N THR A 109 -5.53 1.09 20.58
CA THR A 109 -5.86 1.59 19.24
C THR A 109 -7.02 0.85 18.60
N SER A 110 -7.78 1.58 17.77
CA SER A 110 -8.96 1.09 17.07
C SER A 110 -8.92 1.47 15.57
N SER A 111 -9.42 0.57 14.74
CA SER A 111 -9.65 0.82 13.30
C SER A 111 -10.99 1.50 13.01
N TYR A 112 -11.68 2.05 14.00
CA TYR A 112 -13.03 2.63 13.89
C TYR A 112 -13.14 3.68 12.79
N GLY A 113 -12.19 4.60 12.72
CA GLY A 113 -12.18 5.65 11.69
C GLY A 113 -12.13 5.13 10.26
N LEU A 114 -11.49 3.97 10.01
CA LEU A 114 -11.56 3.35 8.68
C LEU A 114 -12.99 2.98 8.31
N GLY A 115 -13.74 2.39 9.24
CA GLY A 115 -15.15 2.06 9.02
C GLY A 115 -16.04 3.30 8.79
N GLU A 116 -15.72 4.44 9.44
CA GLU A 116 -16.42 5.71 9.19
C GLU A 116 -16.18 6.22 7.77
N VAL A 117 -14.93 6.15 7.27
CA VAL A 117 -14.59 6.51 5.89
C VAL A 117 -15.32 5.59 4.90
N MET A 118 -15.33 4.28 5.14
CA MET A 118 -16.05 3.32 4.31
C MET A 118 -17.56 3.62 4.30
N ARG A 119 -18.15 3.95 5.44
CA ARG A 119 -19.56 4.33 5.56
C ARG A 119 -19.89 5.62 4.80
N ASP A 120 -19.01 6.62 4.84
CA ASP A 120 -19.18 7.85 4.03
C ASP A 120 -19.14 7.53 2.54
N ALA A 121 -18.19 6.68 2.10
CA ALA A 121 -18.09 6.23 0.72
C ALA A 121 -19.37 5.52 0.25
N LEU A 122 -19.92 4.59 1.04
CA LEU A 122 -21.21 3.94 0.77
C LEU A 122 -22.35 4.96 0.68
N SER A 123 -22.33 5.99 1.53
CA SER A 123 -23.36 7.04 1.56
C SER A 123 -23.31 7.94 0.33
N ARG A 124 -22.16 8.01 -0.33
CA ARG A 124 -21.96 8.70 -1.62
C ARG A 124 -22.21 7.79 -2.83
N GLY A 125 -22.60 6.53 -2.60
CA GLY A 125 -22.99 5.61 -3.66
C GLY A 125 -21.86 4.72 -4.18
N ALA A 126 -20.78 4.56 -3.42
CA ALA A 126 -19.72 3.60 -3.79
C ALA A 126 -20.27 2.17 -3.84
N LYS A 127 -19.99 1.46 -4.94
CA LYS A 127 -20.29 0.04 -5.18
C LYS A 127 -19.03 -0.82 -5.21
N SER A 128 -17.89 -0.19 -5.27
CA SER A 128 -16.59 -0.86 -5.19
C SER A 128 -15.65 -0.04 -4.30
N MET A 129 -14.79 -0.72 -3.55
CA MET A 129 -13.76 -0.10 -2.71
C MET A 129 -12.41 -0.71 -2.97
N ILE A 130 -11.41 0.13 -3.17
CA ILE A 130 -9.99 -0.24 -3.17
C ILE A 130 -9.40 0.24 -1.85
N LEU A 131 -8.97 -0.69 -1.00
CA LEU A 131 -8.44 -0.38 0.32
C LEU A 131 -6.93 -0.65 0.38
N GLY A 132 -6.13 0.39 0.62
CA GLY A 132 -4.74 0.24 1.03
C GLY A 132 -4.67 0.09 2.56
N ILE A 133 -4.15 -1.03 3.06
CA ILE A 133 -4.13 -1.32 4.49
C ILE A 133 -2.73 -1.26 5.13
N GLY A 134 -1.72 -0.79 4.39
CA GLY A 134 -0.38 -0.56 4.91
C GLY A 134 -0.31 0.57 5.95
N GLY A 135 0.76 0.59 6.75
CA GLY A 135 1.03 1.66 7.71
C GLY A 135 0.13 1.71 8.94
N SER A 136 -0.60 0.65 9.29
CA SER A 136 -1.57 0.60 10.38
C SER A 136 -0.98 0.79 11.77
N ALA A 137 -1.73 1.46 12.67
CA ALA A 137 -1.43 1.56 14.11
C ALA A 137 -2.11 0.46 14.95
N THR A 138 -3.02 -0.30 14.39
CA THR A 138 -3.99 -1.13 15.12
C THR A 138 -3.65 -2.61 15.13
N ASN A 139 -4.11 -3.31 16.18
CA ASN A 139 -4.10 -4.78 16.31
C ASN A 139 -5.44 -5.26 16.88
N ASP A 140 -6.54 -4.80 16.31
CA ASP A 140 -7.92 -5.05 16.78
C ASP A 140 -8.70 -6.01 15.88
N CYS A 141 -8.04 -6.76 14.99
CA CYS A 141 -8.70 -7.60 13.97
C CYS A 141 -9.79 -6.88 13.19
N GLY A 142 -9.62 -5.55 12.96
CA GLY A 142 -10.64 -4.76 12.29
C GLY A 142 -11.93 -4.56 13.07
N MET A 143 -11.94 -4.86 14.37
CA MET A 143 -13.12 -4.74 15.23
C MET A 143 -13.72 -3.34 15.18
N GLY A 144 -12.84 -2.28 15.21
CA GLY A 144 -13.30 -0.90 15.12
C GLY A 144 -13.97 -0.58 13.78
N MET A 145 -13.34 -0.97 12.67
CA MET A 145 -13.93 -0.82 11.33
C MET A 145 -15.31 -1.47 11.26
N LEU A 146 -15.42 -2.70 11.74
CA LEU A 146 -16.69 -3.44 11.75
C LEU A 146 -17.73 -2.76 12.65
N GLU A 147 -17.34 -2.23 13.83
CA GLU A 147 -18.25 -1.52 14.72
C GLU A 147 -18.84 -0.28 14.05
N ALA A 148 -18.03 0.54 13.38
CA ALA A 148 -18.48 1.70 12.62
C ALA A 148 -19.42 1.33 11.45
N LEU A 149 -19.30 0.10 10.92
CA LEU A 149 -20.16 -0.47 9.87
C LEU A 149 -21.42 -1.16 10.43
N GLY A 150 -21.64 -1.14 11.75
CA GLY A 150 -22.87 -1.59 12.39
C GLY A 150 -22.80 -2.95 13.10
N TYR A 151 -21.64 -3.61 13.11
CA TYR A 151 -21.42 -4.79 13.94
C TYR A 151 -21.46 -4.42 15.42
N ARG A 152 -21.81 -5.37 16.30
CA ARG A 152 -21.73 -5.23 17.76
C ARG A 152 -21.01 -6.42 18.36
N PHE A 153 -20.18 -6.16 19.34
CA PHE A 153 -19.34 -7.14 19.99
C PHE A 153 -19.69 -7.23 21.47
N TYR A 154 -19.68 -8.44 22.00
CA TYR A 154 -20.04 -8.72 23.39
C TYR A 154 -19.02 -9.66 24.01
N ASP A 155 -18.75 -9.47 25.30
CA ASP A 155 -17.95 -10.39 26.09
C ASP A 155 -18.75 -11.61 26.55
N ALA A 156 -18.14 -12.46 27.39
CA ALA A 156 -18.75 -13.68 27.90
C ALA A 156 -19.91 -13.40 28.89
N GLU A 157 -19.90 -12.25 29.53
CA GLU A 157 -20.93 -11.75 30.45
C GLU A 157 -22.12 -11.11 29.70
N GLY A 158 -21.96 -10.87 28.40
CA GLY A 158 -22.97 -10.23 27.55
C GLY A 158 -22.90 -8.71 27.55
N GLU A 159 -21.84 -8.12 28.11
CA GLU A 159 -21.61 -6.67 28.08
C GLU A 159 -21.08 -6.25 26.70
N VAL A 160 -21.48 -5.06 26.27
CA VAL A 160 -21.03 -4.48 24.99
C VAL A 160 -19.58 -4.06 25.09
N LEU A 161 -18.79 -4.45 24.11
CA LEU A 161 -17.38 -4.06 23.99
C LEU A 161 -17.22 -2.89 23.01
N GLU A 162 -16.53 -1.82 23.43
CA GLU A 162 -16.05 -0.77 22.55
C GLU A 162 -14.74 -1.22 21.88
N ALA A 163 -14.63 -1.00 20.57
CA ALA A 163 -13.58 -1.60 19.77
C ALA A 163 -12.17 -1.07 20.06
N SER A 164 -11.28 -1.99 20.44
CA SER A 164 -9.85 -1.77 20.64
C SER A 164 -9.11 -3.11 20.59
N GLY A 165 -7.77 -3.10 20.60
CA GLY A 165 -6.98 -4.33 20.68
C GLY A 165 -7.27 -5.13 21.97
N ASP A 166 -7.46 -4.46 23.11
CA ASP A 166 -7.84 -5.12 24.37
C ASP A 166 -9.25 -5.72 24.31
N ALA A 167 -10.21 -4.96 23.80
CA ALA A 167 -11.58 -5.42 23.64
C ALA A 167 -11.67 -6.63 22.70
N MET A 168 -10.90 -6.64 21.60
CA MET A 168 -10.80 -7.76 20.67
C MET A 168 -10.42 -9.07 21.40
N CYS A 169 -9.54 -8.99 22.41
CA CYS A 169 -9.13 -10.17 23.18
C CYS A 169 -10.28 -10.77 24.05
N ARG A 170 -11.36 -10.04 24.27
CA ARG A 170 -12.49 -10.43 25.14
C ARG A 170 -13.75 -10.81 24.38
N VAL A 171 -13.78 -10.67 23.04
CA VAL A 171 -14.95 -10.96 22.22
C VAL A 171 -15.40 -12.41 22.39
N ALA A 172 -16.66 -12.60 22.76
CA ALA A 172 -17.31 -13.91 22.88
C ALA A 172 -18.51 -14.06 21.93
N ARG A 173 -19.11 -12.95 21.48
CA ARG A 173 -20.23 -12.96 20.52
C ARG A 173 -20.17 -11.74 19.59
N ILE A 174 -20.54 -11.96 18.35
CA ILE A 174 -20.67 -10.92 17.32
C ILE A 174 -22.13 -10.85 16.90
N ASP A 175 -22.70 -9.65 16.85
CA ASP A 175 -24.05 -9.37 16.38
C ASP A 175 -23.96 -8.57 15.07
N VAL A 176 -24.69 -9.02 14.07
CA VAL A 176 -24.69 -8.47 12.70
C VAL A 176 -26.02 -7.81 12.32
N ALA A 177 -26.97 -7.70 13.27
CA ALA A 177 -28.34 -7.25 12.99
C ALA A 177 -28.41 -5.82 12.42
N ASN A 178 -27.43 -4.96 12.73
CA ASN A 178 -27.40 -3.56 12.31
C ASN A 178 -26.32 -3.24 11.27
N VAL A 179 -25.74 -4.28 10.67
CA VAL A 179 -24.71 -4.09 9.62
C VAL A 179 -25.33 -3.36 8.44
N ASP A 180 -24.57 -2.39 7.90
CA ASP A 180 -25.00 -1.63 6.73
C ASP A 180 -25.23 -2.56 5.53
N ALA A 181 -26.49 -2.66 5.12
CA ALA A 181 -26.92 -3.57 4.06
C ALA A 181 -26.22 -3.32 2.72
N ARG A 182 -25.74 -2.09 2.47
CA ARG A 182 -25.02 -1.73 1.24
C ARG A 182 -23.69 -2.46 1.08
N LEU A 183 -23.10 -2.95 2.19
CA LEU A 183 -21.87 -3.74 2.16
C LEU A 183 -22.02 -5.05 1.38
N SER A 184 -23.21 -5.67 1.40
CA SER A 184 -23.46 -6.91 0.67
C SER A 184 -23.45 -6.75 -0.85
N GLU A 185 -23.58 -5.53 -1.35
CA GLU A 185 -23.58 -5.16 -2.76
C GLU A 185 -22.30 -4.42 -3.18
N CYS A 186 -21.32 -4.30 -2.26
CA CYS A 186 -20.08 -3.56 -2.49
C CYS A 186 -18.90 -4.52 -2.67
N ASP A 187 -18.24 -4.47 -3.82
CA ASP A 187 -17.02 -5.22 -4.06
C ASP A 187 -15.84 -4.57 -3.34
N ILE A 188 -15.15 -5.31 -2.48
CA ILE A 188 -14.01 -4.80 -1.73
C ILE A 188 -12.73 -5.52 -2.16
N VAL A 189 -11.78 -4.74 -2.68
CA VAL A 189 -10.44 -5.23 -3.04
C VAL A 189 -9.42 -4.55 -2.14
N VAL A 190 -8.57 -5.37 -1.52
CA VAL A 190 -7.57 -4.92 -0.54
C VAL A 190 -6.18 -5.05 -1.14
N ALA A 191 -5.45 -3.96 -1.20
CA ALA A 191 -4.05 -3.94 -1.57
C ALA A 191 -3.17 -4.32 -0.37
N SER A 192 -2.49 -5.47 -0.45
CA SER A 192 -1.60 -5.96 0.60
C SER A 192 -0.54 -6.89 0.03
N ASP A 193 0.73 -6.60 0.33
CA ASP A 193 1.88 -7.40 -0.12
C ASP A 193 2.46 -8.27 1.01
N VAL A 194 1.74 -8.41 2.13
CA VAL A 194 2.15 -9.30 3.23
C VAL A 194 1.40 -10.63 3.16
N ASP A 195 2.09 -11.71 3.48
CA ASP A 195 1.58 -13.08 3.44
C ASP A 195 1.34 -13.68 4.83
N ASN A 196 1.49 -12.87 5.89
CA ASN A 196 1.37 -13.32 7.27
C ASN A 196 -0.05 -13.85 7.56
N VAL A 197 -0.10 -14.97 8.26
CA VAL A 197 -1.33 -15.52 8.84
C VAL A 197 -1.79 -14.68 10.02
N LEU A 198 -3.00 -14.90 10.54
CA LEU A 198 -3.57 -14.06 11.58
C LEU A 198 -2.78 -14.13 12.90
N TYR A 199 -2.47 -15.33 13.39
CA TYR A 199 -1.83 -15.58 14.69
C TYR A 199 -0.72 -16.64 14.61
N GLY A 200 0.04 -16.81 15.71
CA GLY A 200 1.22 -17.67 15.81
C GLY A 200 2.51 -16.91 15.49
N GLU A 201 3.64 -17.58 15.47
CA GLU A 201 4.98 -16.96 15.33
C GLU A 201 5.13 -16.06 14.09
N ARG A 202 4.41 -16.38 13.01
CA ARG A 202 4.35 -15.57 11.79
C ARG A 202 3.09 -14.72 11.71
N GLY A 203 2.33 -14.60 12.78
CA GLY A 203 1.07 -13.88 12.87
C GLY A 203 1.23 -12.37 13.06
N ALA A 204 0.10 -11.68 12.99
CA ALA A 204 0.04 -10.21 13.06
C ALA A 204 0.66 -9.63 14.33
N ALA A 205 0.39 -10.23 15.49
CA ALA A 205 0.89 -9.73 16.76
C ALA A 205 2.42 -9.87 16.86
N TRP A 206 2.96 -11.04 16.57
CA TRP A 206 4.40 -11.31 16.68
C TRP A 206 5.24 -10.48 15.71
N VAL A 207 4.77 -10.32 14.48
CA VAL A 207 5.54 -9.64 13.43
C VAL A 207 5.38 -8.12 13.49
N TYR A 208 4.19 -7.61 13.77
CA TYR A 208 3.89 -6.19 13.57
C TYR A 208 3.55 -5.40 14.84
N ALA A 209 3.13 -6.05 15.95
CA ALA A 209 2.76 -5.32 17.15
C ALA A 209 3.95 -4.61 17.84
N PRO A 210 5.20 -5.13 17.83
CA PRO A 210 6.33 -4.45 18.44
C PRO A 210 6.58 -3.03 17.92
N GLN A 211 6.51 -2.83 16.60
CA GLN A 211 6.68 -1.48 16.00
C GLN A 211 5.53 -0.51 16.35
N LYS A 212 4.38 -1.07 16.78
CA LYS A 212 3.21 -0.31 17.26
C LYS A 212 3.22 -0.07 18.77
N GLY A 213 4.35 -0.37 19.44
CA GLY A 213 4.55 -0.12 20.87
C GLY A 213 4.20 -1.30 21.79
N ALA A 214 3.96 -2.50 21.26
CA ALA A 214 3.67 -3.67 22.07
C ALA A 214 4.91 -4.15 22.87
N THR A 215 4.72 -4.40 24.16
CA THR A 215 5.66 -5.19 24.96
C THR A 215 5.51 -6.69 24.64
N PRO A 216 6.47 -7.55 25.00
CA PRO A 216 6.35 -9.00 24.80
C PRO A 216 5.05 -9.59 25.39
N ALA A 217 4.65 -9.16 26.59
CA ALA A 217 3.41 -9.61 27.20
C ALA A 217 2.15 -9.17 26.43
N MET A 218 2.17 -7.97 25.84
CA MET A 218 1.08 -7.52 24.96
C MET A 218 1.02 -8.32 23.67
N VAL A 219 2.17 -8.70 23.10
CA VAL A 219 2.23 -9.53 21.87
C VAL A 219 1.56 -10.89 22.13
N GLU A 220 1.90 -11.55 23.25
CA GLU A 220 1.29 -12.82 23.64
C GLU A 220 -0.24 -12.69 23.86
N ALA A 221 -0.67 -11.63 24.56
CA ALA A 221 -2.08 -11.37 24.80
C ALA A 221 -2.86 -11.11 23.50
N LEU A 222 -2.30 -10.31 22.59
CA LEU A 222 -2.90 -10.03 21.28
C LEU A 222 -2.98 -11.28 20.39
N ASP A 223 -1.92 -12.11 20.37
CA ASP A 223 -1.93 -13.36 19.60
C ASP A 223 -3.01 -14.32 20.07
N GLU A 224 -3.11 -14.51 21.39
CA GLU A 224 -4.16 -15.34 21.98
C GLU A 224 -5.56 -14.73 21.77
N GLY A 225 -5.69 -13.39 21.85
CA GLY A 225 -6.92 -12.68 21.54
C GLY A 225 -7.37 -12.90 20.10
N MET A 226 -6.46 -12.78 19.14
CA MET A 226 -6.72 -13.05 17.72
C MET A 226 -7.18 -14.49 17.48
N ARG A 227 -6.58 -15.45 18.18
CA ARG A 227 -6.99 -16.86 18.13
C ARG A 227 -8.43 -17.04 18.63
N ARG A 228 -8.79 -16.38 19.72
CA ARG A 228 -10.17 -16.41 20.26
C ARG A 228 -11.15 -15.73 19.33
N PHE A 229 -10.80 -14.55 18.81
CA PHE A 229 -11.62 -13.81 17.85
C PHE A 229 -11.90 -14.65 16.60
N ALA A 230 -10.87 -15.29 16.04
CA ALA A 230 -11.03 -16.20 14.90
C ALA A 230 -11.95 -17.39 15.21
N LYS A 231 -11.91 -17.91 16.43
CA LYS A 231 -12.81 -18.98 16.87
C LYS A 231 -14.28 -18.53 16.95
N VAL A 232 -14.51 -17.29 17.37
CA VAL A 232 -15.88 -16.70 17.41
C VAL A 232 -16.40 -16.45 16.00
N VAL A 233 -15.59 -15.93 15.09
CA VAL A 233 -15.96 -15.72 13.68
C VAL A 233 -16.17 -17.04 12.95
N GLY A 234 -15.33 -18.04 13.23
CA GLY A 234 -15.36 -19.36 12.56
C GLY A 234 -14.67 -19.38 11.20
N GLY A 235 -14.68 -20.55 10.56
CA GLY A 235 -14.00 -20.75 9.27
C GLY A 235 -12.47 -20.84 9.37
N GLU A 236 -11.81 -21.02 8.21
CA GLU A 236 -10.36 -21.23 8.11
C GLU A 236 -9.59 -20.01 7.63
N TRP A 237 -10.21 -18.83 7.62
CA TRP A 237 -9.63 -17.59 7.12
C TRP A 237 -8.35 -17.16 7.85
N HIS A 238 -8.14 -17.58 9.08
CA HIS A 238 -6.97 -17.28 9.89
C HIS A 238 -5.64 -17.78 9.29
N ASN A 239 -5.69 -18.84 8.46
CA ASN A 239 -4.53 -19.42 7.78
C ASN A 239 -4.31 -18.87 6.38
N VAL A 240 -5.17 -18.00 5.89
CA VAL A 240 -5.02 -17.40 4.56
C VAL A 240 -3.90 -16.37 4.58
N ALA A 241 -3.06 -16.37 3.53
CA ALA A 241 -2.02 -15.37 3.34
C ALA A 241 -2.63 -13.96 3.34
N GLY A 242 -2.05 -13.05 4.13
CA GLY A 242 -2.56 -11.70 4.32
C GLY A 242 -3.60 -11.54 5.43
N ALA A 243 -4.06 -12.61 6.09
CA ALA A 243 -4.97 -12.51 7.22
C ALA A 243 -4.39 -11.68 8.37
N GLY A 244 -3.06 -11.73 8.59
CA GLY A 244 -2.35 -10.94 9.58
C GLY A 244 -2.09 -9.48 9.18
N ALA A 245 -2.38 -9.09 7.95
CA ALA A 245 -2.14 -7.72 7.48
C ALA A 245 -2.89 -6.71 8.35
N ALA A 246 -2.22 -5.58 8.62
CA ALA A 246 -2.77 -4.47 9.40
C ALA A 246 -3.37 -4.90 10.76
N GLY A 247 -2.66 -5.79 11.48
CA GLY A 247 -3.09 -6.22 12.82
C GLY A 247 -4.36 -7.08 12.82
N GLY A 248 -4.55 -7.90 11.78
CA GLY A 248 -5.70 -8.76 11.59
C GLY A 248 -6.87 -8.11 10.86
N LEU A 249 -6.71 -6.86 10.37
CA LEU A 249 -7.72 -6.23 9.53
C LEU A 249 -7.97 -7.03 8.24
N GLY A 250 -6.89 -7.58 7.62
CA GLY A 250 -6.99 -8.43 6.45
C GLY A 250 -7.92 -9.63 6.68
N TYR A 251 -7.82 -10.26 7.87
CA TYR A 251 -8.72 -11.32 8.28
C TYR A 251 -10.18 -10.88 8.31
N ALA A 252 -10.49 -9.76 8.98
CA ALA A 252 -11.85 -9.26 9.09
C ALA A 252 -12.46 -8.90 7.73
N LEU A 253 -11.67 -8.24 6.86
CA LEU A 253 -12.08 -7.88 5.51
C LEU A 253 -12.45 -9.12 4.68
N MET A 254 -11.64 -10.19 4.73
CA MET A 254 -11.95 -11.43 4.02
C MET A 254 -13.12 -12.20 4.65
N ALA A 255 -13.05 -12.44 5.96
CA ALA A 255 -13.97 -13.36 6.64
C ALA A 255 -15.39 -12.79 6.83
N LEU A 256 -15.51 -11.47 7.04
CA LEU A 256 -16.76 -10.82 7.41
C LEU A 256 -17.33 -9.90 6.34
N LEU A 257 -16.48 -9.36 5.46
CA LEU A 257 -16.91 -8.49 4.36
C LEU A 257 -16.71 -9.09 2.97
N GLY A 258 -16.19 -10.32 2.86
CA GLY A 258 -15.99 -10.99 1.58
C GLY A 258 -14.94 -10.36 0.67
N ALA A 259 -14.04 -9.54 1.21
CA ALA A 259 -13.03 -8.84 0.45
C ALA A 259 -12.00 -9.78 -0.21
N THR A 260 -11.50 -9.36 -1.37
CA THR A 260 -10.41 -10.05 -2.07
C THR A 260 -9.10 -9.33 -1.81
N LEU A 261 -8.08 -10.04 -1.32
CA LEU A 261 -6.72 -9.51 -1.20
C LEU A 261 -5.99 -9.67 -2.52
N LYS A 262 -5.33 -8.59 -2.96
CA LYS A 262 -4.43 -8.57 -4.11
C LYS A 262 -3.11 -7.91 -3.74
N SER A 263 -2.03 -8.30 -4.40
CA SER A 263 -0.77 -7.54 -4.33
C SER A 263 -1.01 -6.10 -4.76
N GLY A 264 -0.46 -5.15 -4.00
CA GLY A 264 -0.67 -3.73 -4.25
C GLY A 264 -0.21 -3.31 -5.64
N ILE A 265 0.96 -3.79 -6.07
CA ILE A 265 1.48 -3.49 -7.41
C ILE A 265 0.58 -4.08 -8.51
N GLU A 266 0.11 -5.33 -8.36
CA GLU A 266 -0.77 -5.95 -9.35
C GLU A 266 -2.09 -5.18 -9.47
N LEU A 267 -2.66 -4.79 -8.33
CA LEU A 267 -3.89 -3.99 -8.30
C LEU A 267 -3.72 -2.64 -9.01
N VAL A 268 -2.60 -1.96 -8.77
CA VAL A 268 -2.29 -0.68 -9.44
C VAL A 268 -2.15 -0.91 -10.94
N LEU A 269 -1.33 -1.87 -11.37
CA LEU A 269 -1.08 -2.15 -12.79
C LEU A 269 -2.36 -2.58 -13.53
N ASP A 270 -3.22 -3.39 -12.91
CA ASP A 270 -4.53 -3.75 -13.45
C ASP A 270 -5.43 -2.52 -13.61
N THR A 271 -5.51 -1.69 -12.57
CA THR A 271 -6.39 -0.52 -12.53
C THR A 271 -6.00 0.54 -13.57
N VAL A 272 -4.71 0.72 -13.81
CA VAL A 272 -4.22 1.68 -14.81
C VAL A 272 -4.21 1.12 -16.23
N GLY A 273 -4.54 -0.15 -16.44
CA GLY A 273 -4.52 -0.80 -17.76
C GLY A 273 -3.10 -0.95 -18.31
N PHE A 274 -2.11 -1.21 -17.45
CA PHE A 274 -0.69 -1.23 -17.79
C PHE A 274 -0.36 -2.18 -18.95
N ASP A 275 -0.99 -3.36 -19.00
CA ASP A 275 -0.75 -4.34 -20.05
C ASP A 275 -1.10 -3.82 -21.46
N ALA A 276 -2.15 -2.99 -21.58
CA ALA A 276 -2.50 -2.34 -22.84
C ALA A 276 -1.49 -1.25 -23.22
N MET A 277 -0.91 -0.55 -22.23
CA MET A 277 0.12 0.44 -22.50
C MET A 277 1.42 -0.19 -23.02
N LEU A 278 1.71 -1.44 -22.62
CA LEU A 278 2.89 -2.18 -23.05
C LEU A 278 2.86 -2.59 -24.54
N ASP A 279 1.67 -2.70 -25.14
CA ASP A 279 1.54 -3.16 -26.55
C ASP A 279 2.28 -2.26 -27.55
N ASP A 280 2.44 -0.97 -27.22
CA ASP A 280 3.12 0.02 -28.05
C ASP A 280 4.41 0.57 -27.41
N ALA A 281 4.79 0.10 -26.23
CA ALA A 281 5.95 0.62 -25.50
C ALA A 281 7.27 0.02 -26.05
N GLU A 282 8.27 0.86 -26.24
CA GLU A 282 9.64 0.45 -26.61
C GLU A 282 10.54 0.23 -25.38
N LEU A 283 10.21 0.89 -24.27
CA LEU A 283 10.97 0.84 -23.04
C LEU A 283 10.07 1.11 -21.83
N VAL A 284 10.29 0.37 -20.77
CA VAL A 284 9.77 0.72 -19.44
C VAL A 284 10.95 1.12 -18.54
N VAL A 285 10.80 2.22 -17.80
CA VAL A 285 11.74 2.58 -16.75
C VAL A 285 11.01 2.55 -15.43
N THR A 286 11.55 1.79 -14.49
CA THR A 286 10.99 1.63 -13.13
C THR A 286 12.07 1.92 -12.09
N GLY A 287 11.70 1.95 -10.82
CA GLY A 287 12.68 2.13 -9.75
C GLY A 287 12.05 2.53 -8.43
N GLU A 288 12.89 2.60 -7.43
CA GLU A 288 12.57 2.98 -6.05
C GLU A 288 13.78 3.62 -5.36
N GLY A 289 13.62 4.13 -4.12
CA GLY A 289 14.70 4.82 -3.42
C GLY A 289 15.95 3.98 -3.19
N ARG A 290 15.82 2.67 -2.98
CA ARG A 290 16.93 1.73 -2.85
C ARG A 290 16.60 0.43 -3.56
N ILE A 291 17.41 0.09 -4.55
CA ILE A 291 17.34 -1.19 -5.23
C ILE A 291 18.28 -2.18 -4.54
N ASP A 292 17.72 -3.26 -4.03
CA ASP A 292 18.43 -4.35 -3.38
C ASP A 292 17.71 -5.69 -3.64
N ARG A 293 18.09 -6.74 -2.94
CA ARG A 293 17.43 -8.06 -3.03
C ARG A 293 15.93 -8.00 -2.74
N GLN A 294 15.48 -7.10 -1.87
CA GLN A 294 14.06 -6.99 -1.51
C GLN A 294 13.22 -6.44 -2.67
N THR A 295 13.82 -5.63 -3.56
CA THR A 295 13.17 -5.16 -4.80
C THR A 295 12.60 -6.30 -5.63
N LEU A 296 13.26 -7.47 -5.63
CA LEU A 296 12.84 -8.65 -6.39
C LEU A 296 11.74 -9.49 -5.70
N MET A 297 11.42 -9.18 -4.45
CA MET A 297 10.44 -9.94 -3.64
C MET A 297 8.97 -9.50 -3.88
N GLY A 298 8.62 -9.14 -5.11
CA GLY A 298 7.22 -8.85 -5.51
C GLY A 298 6.77 -7.41 -5.31
N LYS A 299 7.67 -6.49 -4.94
CA LYS A 299 7.39 -5.05 -4.79
C LYS A 299 7.28 -4.33 -6.14
N GLY A 300 7.01 -3.03 -6.10
CA GLY A 300 6.74 -2.20 -7.28
C GLY A 300 7.56 -2.52 -8.52
N PRO A 301 8.90 -2.36 -8.49
CA PRO A 301 9.73 -2.61 -9.67
C PRO A 301 9.71 -4.05 -10.19
N ALA A 302 9.59 -5.06 -9.32
CA ALA A 302 9.49 -6.47 -9.74
C ALA A 302 8.17 -6.78 -10.44
N GLY A 303 7.05 -6.20 -9.99
CA GLY A 303 5.75 -6.33 -10.65
C GLY A 303 5.78 -5.73 -12.06
N VAL A 304 6.33 -4.52 -12.19
CA VAL A 304 6.53 -3.86 -13.49
C VAL A 304 7.39 -4.72 -14.42
N LEU A 305 8.54 -5.20 -13.92
CA LEU A 305 9.44 -6.08 -14.70
C LEU A 305 8.73 -7.32 -15.21
N ARG A 306 7.97 -8.01 -14.34
CA ARG A 306 7.23 -9.22 -14.71
C ARG A 306 6.24 -8.97 -15.83
N ARG A 307 5.42 -7.90 -15.73
CA ARG A 307 4.43 -7.54 -16.74
C ARG A 307 5.09 -7.15 -18.06
N ALA A 308 6.08 -6.25 -18.03
CA ALA A 308 6.78 -5.80 -19.24
C ALA A 308 7.48 -6.97 -19.96
N ARG A 309 8.16 -7.85 -19.22
CA ARG A 309 8.80 -9.05 -19.81
C ARG A 309 7.81 -10.02 -20.47
N SER A 310 6.61 -10.16 -19.91
CA SER A 310 5.59 -11.02 -20.51
C SER A 310 5.15 -10.54 -21.92
N LYS A 311 5.35 -9.25 -22.19
CA LYS A 311 5.11 -8.59 -23.49
C LYS A 311 6.38 -8.39 -24.32
N GLY A 312 7.55 -8.81 -23.82
CA GLY A 312 8.83 -8.64 -24.51
C GLY A 312 9.39 -7.20 -24.49
N VAL A 313 8.86 -6.33 -23.62
CA VAL A 313 9.32 -4.95 -23.49
C VAL A 313 10.51 -4.88 -22.53
N PRO A 314 11.65 -4.29 -22.93
CA PRO A 314 12.82 -4.14 -22.07
C PRO A 314 12.54 -3.20 -20.90
N VAL A 315 13.16 -3.49 -19.73
CA VAL A 315 12.96 -2.72 -18.51
C VAL A 315 14.29 -2.26 -17.94
N ILE A 316 14.43 -0.96 -17.74
CA ILE A 316 15.54 -0.34 -17.01
C ILE A 316 15.08 -0.05 -15.58
N ALA A 317 15.93 -0.36 -14.59
CA ALA A 317 15.70 0.04 -13.20
C ALA A 317 16.61 1.20 -12.80
N LEU A 318 16.08 2.18 -12.05
CA LEU A 318 16.81 3.29 -11.46
C LEU A 318 16.57 3.32 -9.96
N GLY A 319 17.63 3.12 -9.16
CA GLY A 319 17.62 3.32 -7.72
C GLY A 319 18.13 4.70 -7.33
N GLY A 320 17.65 5.24 -6.22
CA GLY A 320 18.38 6.31 -5.54
C GLY A 320 19.77 5.82 -5.18
N THR A 321 19.83 4.63 -4.56
CA THR A 321 21.05 3.84 -4.34
C THR A 321 20.84 2.40 -4.82
N VAL A 322 21.91 1.68 -5.13
CA VAL A 322 21.88 0.27 -5.57
C VAL A 322 22.81 -0.57 -4.70
N GLU A 323 22.25 -1.52 -3.98
CA GLU A 323 23.03 -2.55 -3.27
C GLU A 323 23.07 -3.82 -4.14
N TRP A 324 24.18 -4.00 -4.84
CA TRP A 324 24.35 -5.08 -5.79
C TRP A 324 24.39 -6.47 -5.15
N CYS A 325 23.66 -7.40 -5.76
CA CYS A 325 23.70 -8.84 -5.42
C CYS A 325 23.55 -9.69 -6.69
N GLU A 326 23.85 -10.99 -6.61
CA GLU A 326 23.77 -11.90 -7.77
C GLU A 326 22.35 -12.01 -8.34
N GLU A 327 21.35 -11.95 -7.48
CA GLU A 327 19.95 -12.02 -7.87
C GLU A 327 19.53 -10.80 -8.72
N LEU A 328 20.06 -9.61 -8.43
CA LEU A 328 19.82 -8.42 -9.26
C LEU A 328 20.46 -8.57 -10.64
N ALA A 329 21.66 -9.11 -10.74
CA ALA A 329 22.33 -9.32 -12.02
C ALA A 329 21.58 -10.30 -12.93
N SER A 330 20.84 -11.26 -12.33
CA SER A 330 20.03 -12.26 -13.03
C SER A 330 18.54 -11.97 -13.08
N SER A 331 18.10 -10.85 -12.56
CA SER A 331 16.67 -10.47 -12.41
C SER A 331 15.92 -10.34 -13.73
N GLY A 332 16.64 -9.94 -14.78
CA GLY A 332 16.10 -9.69 -16.11
C GLY A 332 15.78 -8.23 -16.41
N PHE A 333 16.21 -7.29 -15.57
CA PHE A 333 16.34 -5.90 -15.98
C PHE A 333 17.37 -5.80 -17.09
N GLU A 334 17.10 -5.01 -18.12
CA GLU A 334 18.05 -4.72 -19.21
C GLU A 334 19.30 -4.05 -18.65
N ARG A 335 19.10 -3.08 -17.75
CA ARG A 335 20.15 -2.40 -16.97
C ARG A 335 19.58 -1.88 -15.65
N ILE A 336 20.49 -1.74 -14.68
CA ILE A 336 20.18 -1.13 -13.38
C ILE A 336 21.14 0.05 -13.19
N TYR A 337 20.60 1.22 -12.84
CA TYR A 337 21.34 2.45 -12.62
C TYR A 337 21.14 2.99 -11.21
N GLU A 338 22.16 3.69 -10.73
CA GLU A 338 22.10 4.50 -9.53
C GLU A 338 22.01 5.98 -9.91
N ALA A 339 21.07 6.70 -9.25
CA ALA A 339 20.88 8.13 -9.47
C ALA A 339 21.87 8.97 -8.65
N THR A 340 22.19 8.54 -7.42
CA THR A 340 23.10 9.27 -6.52
C THR A 340 24.52 9.20 -7.05
N PRO A 341 25.20 10.35 -7.27
CA PRO A 341 26.60 10.38 -7.68
C PRO A 341 27.51 9.75 -6.62
N GLU A 342 28.58 9.08 -7.08
CA GLU A 342 29.60 8.52 -6.20
C GLU A 342 30.17 9.59 -5.24
N GLY A 343 30.25 9.23 -3.94
CA GLY A 343 30.79 10.10 -2.90
C GLY A 343 29.78 11.13 -2.33
N MET A 344 28.57 11.25 -2.86
CA MET A 344 27.53 12.13 -2.27
C MET A 344 26.96 11.49 -0.99
N ALA A 345 26.88 12.28 0.09
CA ALA A 345 26.28 11.82 1.34
C ALA A 345 24.78 11.56 1.17
N LEU A 346 24.27 10.52 1.89
CA LEU A 346 22.86 10.12 1.78
C LEU A 346 21.90 11.26 2.15
N ASP A 347 22.19 12.00 3.21
CA ASP A 347 21.36 13.11 3.67
C ASP A 347 21.26 14.23 2.62
N GLU A 348 22.34 14.48 1.88
CA GLU A 348 22.35 15.43 0.77
C GLU A 348 21.57 14.88 -0.44
N ALA A 349 21.78 13.61 -0.78
CA ALA A 349 21.09 12.93 -1.88
C ALA A 349 19.57 12.87 -1.67
N MET A 350 19.11 12.78 -0.41
CA MET A 350 17.69 12.72 -0.05
C MET A 350 16.99 14.09 -0.05
N GLN A 351 17.73 15.20 -0.09
CA GLN A 351 17.12 16.53 -0.23
C GLN A 351 16.34 16.60 -1.54
N GLN A 352 15.10 17.07 -1.48
CA GLN A 352 14.16 17.03 -2.61
C GLN A 352 14.75 17.62 -3.90
N THR A 353 15.39 18.80 -3.83
CA THR A 353 15.99 19.45 -4.99
C THR A 353 17.17 18.64 -5.54
N THR A 354 18.05 18.15 -4.66
CA THR A 354 19.21 17.34 -5.05
C THR A 354 18.79 16.04 -5.69
N ALA A 355 17.82 15.35 -5.09
CA ALA A 355 17.26 14.10 -5.63
C ALA A 355 16.68 14.29 -7.03
N GLN A 356 15.90 15.35 -7.26
CA GLN A 356 15.35 15.67 -8.58
C GLN A 356 16.45 15.94 -9.61
N GLN A 357 17.52 16.63 -9.23
CA GLN A 357 18.67 16.90 -10.11
C GLN A 357 19.42 15.61 -10.46
N ASN A 358 19.68 14.78 -9.45
CA ASN A 358 20.36 13.49 -9.64
C ASN A 358 19.59 12.57 -10.58
N ILE A 359 18.25 12.46 -10.41
CA ILE A 359 17.38 11.68 -11.30
C ILE A 359 17.40 12.25 -12.72
N CYS A 360 17.32 13.56 -12.88
CA CYS A 360 17.36 14.22 -14.18
C CYS A 360 18.70 13.92 -14.90
N HIS A 361 19.84 14.03 -14.22
CA HIS A 361 21.16 13.72 -14.79
C HIS A 361 21.29 12.23 -15.13
N ALA A 362 20.79 11.33 -14.27
CA ALA A 362 20.75 9.90 -14.55
C ALA A 362 19.92 9.61 -15.81
N ALA A 363 18.75 10.23 -15.94
CA ALA A 363 17.89 10.09 -17.12
C ALA A 363 18.58 10.54 -18.41
N MET A 364 19.30 11.65 -18.38
CA MET A 364 20.08 12.12 -19.54
C MET A 364 21.18 11.11 -19.95
N ARG A 365 21.86 10.52 -18.96
CA ARG A 365 22.87 9.47 -19.20
C ARG A 365 22.23 8.24 -19.81
N ILE A 366 21.16 7.74 -19.21
CA ILE A 366 20.42 6.56 -19.66
C ILE A 366 19.88 6.75 -21.07
N ALA A 367 19.32 7.91 -21.40
CA ALA A 367 18.81 8.21 -22.73
C ALA A 367 19.91 8.17 -23.81
N ARG A 368 21.09 8.71 -23.52
CA ARG A 368 22.23 8.66 -24.47
C ARG A 368 22.71 7.23 -24.69
N GLU A 369 22.85 6.43 -23.62
CA GLU A 369 23.25 5.02 -23.71
C GLU A 369 22.21 4.20 -24.47
N TRP A 370 20.92 4.43 -24.21
CA TRP A 370 19.81 3.76 -24.90
C TRP A 370 19.85 4.02 -26.41
N LEU A 371 20.01 5.26 -26.84
CA LEU A 371 20.12 5.60 -28.25
C LEU A 371 21.31 4.91 -28.93
N LEU A 372 22.47 4.82 -28.26
CA LEU A 372 23.66 4.17 -28.82
C LEU A 372 23.48 2.65 -29.02
N LEU A 373 22.59 2.01 -28.26
CA LEU A 373 22.36 0.56 -28.33
C LEU A 373 21.23 0.19 -29.31
N HIS A 374 20.35 1.14 -29.64
CA HIS A 374 19.12 0.89 -30.41
C HIS A 374 19.02 1.80 -31.67
N SER A 375 20.13 2.47 -32.08
CA SER A 375 20.25 3.29 -33.30
C SER A 375 20.66 2.49 -34.54
#